data_d4363e6c004c6be216bc5e1aad7ae6e6
#
_entry.id   d4363e6c004c6be216bc5e1aad7ae6e6
#
_cell.length_a   1.000
_cell.length_b   1.000
_cell.length_c   1.000
_cell.angle_alpha   90.00
_cell.angle_beta   90.00
_cell.angle_gamma   90.00
#
_symmetry.space_group_name_H-M   'P 1'
#
loop_
_entity.id
_entity.type
_entity.pdbx_description
1 polymer ?
#
loop_
_entity_poly.entity_id
_entity_poly.type
_entity_poly.pdbx_seq_one_letter_code
_entity_poly.pdbx_strand_id
1 'polypeptide(L)'
;MPEMIRVMVIDDSIVYRSWLIRSLSEDPRFEVVGFAGNAYEANQKIPRLKPDILTLDIEMPGMSVIDFLKKLLPSHPVPVILVSSLNLRVFDALEAGAVDFVRKPDDQNGLSKTIFLNTLKTKLVMGAKARVHLPSSSAPPIAPQRPMTGTVPGASAHRSSLFTEAKKPGASHLLPPVIAIGASTGGTEAILEIVRNFPAKTPGVVITQHMPAGFTAMYAERLNRICAMEVREAKNGDHLSPGRILLAPGGMQMRLVPLGNSYSVSVQPGEKVNGHRPSVDVLFDSVAMHARDRAIGVLLTGMGSDGAAGLLRMRKNGAFTIGQDKDSCVVYGMPMEAWKIGAVCRQLPLDAIAQAVLSRLSVF
;
A
#
# COMPACT_ATOMS: atom_id res chain seq x y z
N MET A 1 -14.92 25.82 -17.66
CA MET A 1 -15.27 25.31 -16.33
C MET A 1 -14.55 23.98 -16.18
N PRO A 2 -14.04 23.59 -15.02
CA PRO A 2 -13.54 22.24 -14.86
C PRO A 2 -14.67 21.26 -15.14
N GLU A 3 -14.38 20.22 -15.91
CA GLU A 3 -15.34 19.19 -16.29
C GLU A 3 -15.84 18.48 -15.02
N MET A 4 -17.16 18.37 -14.83
CA MET A 4 -17.76 17.67 -13.68
C MET A 4 -17.49 16.18 -13.80
N ILE A 5 -17.13 15.56 -12.70
CA ILE A 5 -16.86 14.12 -12.64
C ILE A 5 -18.19 13.37 -12.59
N ARG A 6 -18.41 12.50 -13.56
CA ARG A 6 -19.63 11.70 -13.72
C ARG A 6 -19.53 10.44 -12.88
N VAL A 7 -20.27 10.40 -11.77
CA VAL A 7 -20.25 9.32 -10.78
C VAL A 7 -21.48 8.43 -10.93
N MET A 8 -21.29 7.12 -10.92
CA MET A 8 -22.38 6.16 -10.74
C MET A 8 -22.26 5.46 -9.38
N VAL A 9 -23.36 5.42 -8.62
CA VAL A 9 -23.41 4.84 -7.27
C VAL A 9 -24.02 3.44 -7.31
N ILE A 10 -23.27 2.43 -6.83
CA ILE A 10 -23.71 1.03 -6.80
C ILE A 10 -23.71 0.56 -5.34
N ASP A 11 -24.91 0.35 -4.78
CA ASP A 11 -25.12 -0.05 -3.38
C ASP A 11 -26.53 -0.66 -3.27
N ASP A 12 -26.71 -1.78 -2.57
CA ASP A 12 -28.01 -2.46 -2.45
C ASP A 12 -28.95 -1.77 -1.45
N SER A 13 -28.42 -1.06 -0.46
CA SER A 13 -29.20 -0.29 0.51
C SER A 13 -29.82 0.95 -0.14
N ILE A 14 -31.12 0.97 -0.30
CA ILE A 14 -31.85 2.12 -0.85
C ILE A 14 -31.59 3.38 -0.02
N VAL A 15 -31.58 3.25 1.30
CA VAL A 15 -31.40 4.39 2.23
C VAL A 15 -29.98 4.96 2.09
N TYR A 16 -28.96 4.10 2.14
CA TYR A 16 -27.57 4.52 2.04
C TYR A 16 -27.26 5.10 0.65
N ARG A 17 -27.71 4.43 -0.40
CA ARG A 17 -27.60 4.88 -1.78
C ARG A 17 -28.22 6.28 -2.00
N SER A 18 -29.45 6.49 -1.52
CA SER A 18 -30.15 7.78 -1.64
C SER A 18 -29.42 8.90 -0.89
N TRP A 19 -28.93 8.60 0.31
CA TRP A 19 -28.13 9.55 1.09
C TRP A 19 -26.82 9.90 0.37
N LEU A 20 -26.13 8.90 -0.18
CA LEU A 20 -24.84 9.13 -0.88
C LEU A 20 -25.03 9.94 -2.16
N ILE A 21 -26.07 9.61 -2.96
CA ILE A 21 -26.42 10.37 -4.18
C ILE A 21 -26.68 11.82 -3.82
N ARG A 22 -27.52 12.10 -2.82
CA ARG A 22 -27.80 13.46 -2.37
C ARG A 22 -26.53 14.20 -1.96
N SER A 23 -25.70 13.56 -1.12
CA SER A 23 -24.47 14.17 -0.60
C SER A 23 -23.40 14.45 -1.67
N LEU A 24 -23.37 13.66 -2.73
CA LEU A 24 -22.49 13.91 -3.88
C LEU A 24 -23.05 15.01 -4.79
N SER A 25 -24.37 15.03 -5.02
CA SER A 25 -25.04 16.04 -5.87
C SER A 25 -25.00 17.46 -5.27
N GLU A 26 -24.77 17.61 -3.97
CA GLU A 26 -24.57 18.89 -3.30
C GLU A 26 -23.17 19.50 -3.59
N ASP A 27 -22.25 18.75 -4.19
CA ASP A 27 -20.89 19.18 -4.48
C ASP A 27 -20.73 19.45 -5.99
N PRO A 28 -20.45 20.69 -6.41
CA PRO A 28 -20.44 21.06 -7.83
C PRO A 28 -19.37 20.37 -8.68
N ARG A 29 -18.46 19.62 -8.06
CA ARG A 29 -17.45 18.82 -8.76
C ARG A 29 -18.02 17.53 -9.34
N PHE A 30 -19.19 17.06 -8.87
CA PHE A 30 -19.74 15.76 -9.22
C PHE A 30 -21.11 15.89 -9.90
N GLU A 31 -21.31 15.05 -10.92
CA GLU A 31 -22.60 14.75 -11.52
C GLU A 31 -22.91 13.29 -11.25
N VAL A 32 -23.96 13.00 -10.46
CA VAL A 32 -24.43 11.60 -10.28
C VAL A 32 -25.28 11.20 -11.49
N VAL A 33 -24.65 10.51 -12.44
CA VAL A 33 -25.26 10.13 -13.73
C VAL A 33 -26.18 8.92 -13.62
N GLY A 34 -26.13 8.19 -12.51
CA GLY A 34 -27.03 7.07 -12.28
C GLY A 34 -26.68 6.26 -11.02
N PHE A 35 -27.49 5.23 -10.80
CA PHE A 35 -27.29 4.30 -9.69
C PHE A 35 -27.75 2.89 -10.06
N ALA A 36 -27.29 1.90 -9.29
CA ALA A 36 -27.73 0.52 -9.35
C ALA A 36 -27.82 -0.09 -7.95
N GLY A 37 -28.76 -1.01 -7.76
CA GLY A 37 -28.94 -1.78 -6.51
C GLY A 37 -28.24 -3.13 -6.54
N ASN A 38 -27.67 -3.54 -7.66
CA ASN A 38 -26.94 -4.80 -7.82
C ASN A 38 -26.05 -4.76 -9.07
N ALA A 39 -25.17 -5.76 -9.18
CA ALA A 39 -24.21 -5.89 -10.27
C ALA A 39 -24.86 -6.07 -11.67
N TYR A 40 -26.03 -6.74 -11.74
CA TYR A 40 -26.73 -6.94 -13.01
C TYR A 40 -27.24 -5.62 -13.58
N GLU A 41 -27.91 -4.84 -12.75
CA GLU A 41 -28.41 -3.50 -13.09
C GLU A 41 -27.26 -2.56 -13.47
N ALA A 42 -26.13 -2.62 -12.74
CA ALA A 42 -24.92 -1.85 -13.03
C ALA A 42 -24.40 -2.16 -14.43
N ASN A 43 -24.24 -3.44 -14.78
CA ASN A 43 -23.77 -3.87 -16.11
C ASN A 43 -24.63 -3.37 -17.26
N GLN A 44 -25.92 -3.21 -17.08
CA GLN A 44 -26.83 -2.68 -18.12
C GLN A 44 -26.71 -1.16 -18.27
N LYS A 45 -26.43 -0.44 -17.18
CA LYS A 45 -26.43 1.02 -17.15
C LYS A 45 -25.08 1.63 -17.51
N ILE A 46 -23.96 1.03 -17.09
CA ILE A 46 -22.61 1.56 -17.31
C ILE A 46 -22.32 1.89 -18.79
N PRO A 47 -22.59 1.02 -19.77
CA PRO A 47 -22.32 1.31 -21.17
C PRO A 47 -23.08 2.52 -21.72
N ARG A 48 -24.29 2.76 -21.19
CA ARG A 48 -25.18 3.86 -21.63
C ARG A 48 -24.82 5.17 -20.94
N LEU A 49 -24.54 5.11 -19.63
CA LEU A 49 -24.29 6.28 -18.80
C LEU A 49 -22.86 6.78 -18.92
N LYS A 50 -21.91 5.91 -19.26
CA LYS A 50 -20.47 6.21 -19.40
C LYS A 50 -19.95 7.05 -18.23
N PRO A 51 -20.04 6.54 -16.98
CA PRO A 51 -19.49 7.24 -15.82
C PRO A 51 -17.96 7.31 -15.91
N ASP A 52 -17.39 8.39 -15.33
CA ASP A 52 -15.93 8.51 -15.19
C ASP A 52 -15.40 7.69 -14.02
N ILE A 53 -16.27 7.39 -13.03
CA ILE A 53 -15.90 6.63 -11.83
C ILE A 53 -17.13 5.98 -11.20
N LEU A 54 -16.93 4.83 -10.55
CA LEU A 54 -17.95 4.12 -9.80
C LEU A 54 -17.66 4.18 -8.29
N THR A 55 -18.70 4.29 -7.46
CA THR A 55 -18.65 3.79 -6.09
C THR A 55 -19.32 2.43 -6.05
N LEU A 56 -18.72 1.46 -5.37
CA LEU A 56 -19.18 0.08 -5.34
C LEU A 56 -19.17 -0.47 -3.93
N ASP A 57 -20.34 -0.85 -3.43
CA ASP A 57 -20.46 -1.61 -2.19
C ASP A 57 -19.90 -3.04 -2.38
N ILE A 58 -19.18 -3.52 -1.37
CA ILE A 58 -18.66 -4.90 -1.38
C ILE A 58 -19.69 -5.90 -0.88
N GLU A 59 -20.62 -5.47 -0.04
CA GLU A 59 -21.58 -6.33 0.66
C GLU A 59 -22.92 -6.42 -0.05
N MET A 60 -22.90 -6.62 -1.38
CA MET A 60 -24.14 -6.77 -2.15
C MET A 60 -24.53 -8.25 -2.31
N PRO A 61 -25.84 -8.61 -2.16
CA PRO A 61 -26.31 -9.96 -2.40
C PRO A 61 -26.27 -10.35 -3.88
N GLY A 62 -26.10 -11.63 -4.15
CA GLY A 62 -26.20 -12.22 -5.49
C GLY A 62 -24.87 -12.44 -6.18
N MET A 63 -24.31 -11.46 -6.87
CA MET A 63 -23.04 -11.61 -7.57
C MET A 63 -21.85 -11.18 -6.68
N SER A 64 -20.79 -11.98 -6.68
CA SER A 64 -19.53 -11.57 -6.07
C SER A 64 -19.00 -10.29 -6.73
N VAL A 65 -18.58 -9.31 -5.92
CA VAL A 65 -17.96 -8.06 -6.39
C VAL A 65 -16.71 -8.34 -7.23
N ILE A 66 -15.95 -9.38 -6.89
CA ILE A 66 -14.77 -9.83 -7.62
C ILE A 66 -15.16 -10.28 -9.04
N ASP A 67 -16.22 -11.10 -9.16
CA ASP A 67 -16.70 -11.57 -10.47
C ASP A 67 -17.29 -10.43 -11.30
N PHE A 68 -17.94 -9.47 -10.64
CA PHE A 68 -18.41 -8.25 -11.30
C PHE A 68 -17.26 -7.45 -11.89
N LEU A 69 -16.20 -7.17 -11.11
CA LEU A 69 -15.04 -6.42 -11.57
C LEU A 69 -14.31 -7.14 -12.70
N LYS A 70 -14.09 -8.45 -12.58
CA LYS A 70 -13.44 -9.27 -13.60
C LYS A 70 -14.22 -9.30 -14.93
N LYS A 71 -15.54 -9.17 -14.89
CA LYS A 71 -16.37 -9.09 -16.10
C LYS A 71 -16.47 -7.68 -16.68
N LEU A 72 -16.56 -6.67 -15.81
CA LEU A 72 -16.75 -5.28 -16.20
C LEU A 72 -15.49 -4.67 -16.80
N LEU A 73 -14.38 -4.73 -16.06
CA LEU A 73 -13.20 -3.93 -16.36
C LEU A 73 -12.53 -4.24 -17.70
N PRO A 74 -12.50 -5.49 -18.21
CA PRO A 74 -11.96 -5.76 -19.56
C PRO A 74 -12.74 -5.09 -20.69
N SER A 75 -14.05 -4.91 -20.54
CA SER A 75 -14.90 -4.29 -21.57
C SER A 75 -15.17 -2.81 -21.32
N HIS A 76 -15.16 -2.40 -20.06
CA HIS A 76 -15.41 -1.02 -19.62
C HIS A 76 -14.40 -0.67 -18.52
N PRO A 77 -13.20 -0.21 -18.87
CA PRO A 77 -12.14 0.11 -17.90
C PRO A 77 -12.44 1.42 -17.16
N VAL A 78 -13.43 1.39 -16.28
CA VAL A 78 -13.84 2.52 -15.43
C VAL A 78 -13.25 2.37 -14.03
N PRO A 79 -12.65 3.43 -13.46
CA PRO A 79 -12.14 3.41 -12.09
C PRO A 79 -13.25 3.09 -11.07
N VAL A 80 -12.94 2.25 -10.07
CA VAL A 80 -13.88 1.83 -9.03
C VAL A 80 -13.31 2.14 -7.66
N ILE A 81 -14.06 2.92 -6.86
CA ILE A 81 -13.80 3.12 -5.44
C ILE A 81 -14.75 2.23 -4.64
N LEU A 82 -14.18 1.32 -3.89
CA LEU A 82 -14.98 0.44 -3.02
C LEU A 82 -15.45 1.21 -1.79
N VAL A 83 -16.69 0.95 -1.39
CA VAL A 83 -17.26 1.45 -0.14
C VAL A 83 -17.60 0.25 0.71
N SER A 84 -16.95 0.08 1.86
CA SER A 84 -17.03 -1.16 2.64
C SER A 84 -17.01 -0.90 4.14
N SER A 85 -17.71 -1.72 4.90
CA SER A 85 -17.40 -1.97 6.31
C SER A 85 -16.02 -2.65 6.44
N LEU A 86 -15.58 -2.99 7.64
CA LEU A 86 -14.31 -3.66 7.86
C LEU A 86 -14.35 -5.11 7.34
N ASN A 87 -13.91 -5.36 6.10
CA ASN A 87 -14.00 -6.65 5.44
C ASN A 87 -12.74 -6.98 4.62
N LEU A 88 -12.22 -8.22 4.77
CA LEU A 88 -11.04 -8.73 4.03
C LEU A 88 -11.25 -8.77 2.51
N ARG A 89 -12.49 -8.92 2.03
CA ARG A 89 -12.82 -8.93 0.60
C ARG A 89 -12.43 -7.65 -0.15
N VAL A 90 -12.16 -6.56 0.59
CA VAL A 90 -11.62 -5.32 0.01
C VAL A 90 -10.35 -5.59 -0.78
N PHE A 91 -9.42 -6.39 -0.22
CA PHE A 91 -8.13 -6.67 -0.87
C PHE A 91 -8.28 -7.56 -2.10
N ASP A 92 -9.22 -8.51 -2.09
CA ASP A 92 -9.52 -9.34 -3.26
C ASP A 92 -10.14 -8.50 -4.39
N ALA A 93 -10.96 -7.51 -4.04
CA ALA A 93 -11.55 -6.59 -5.01
C ALA A 93 -10.52 -5.58 -5.55
N LEU A 94 -9.54 -5.15 -4.76
CA LEU A 94 -8.41 -4.35 -5.23
C LEU A 94 -7.54 -5.15 -6.20
N GLU A 95 -7.24 -6.41 -5.90
CA GLU A 95 -6.55 -7.34 -6.81
C GLU A 95 -7.34 -7.57 -8.12
N ALA A 96 -8.67 -7.58 -8.05
CA ALA A 96 -9.53 -7.67 -9.22
C ALA A 96 -9.62 -6.39 -10.06
N GLY A 97 -8.92 -5.32 -9.68
CA GLY A 97 -8.76 -4.08 -10.44
C GLY A 97 -9.51 -2.86 -9.87
N ALA A 98 -10.08 -2.93 -8.68
CA ALA A 98 -10.56 -1.71 -8.00
C ALA A 98 -9.37 -0.80 -7.65
N VAL A 99 -9.60 0.52 -7.76
CA VAL A 99 -8.53 1.53 -7.63
C VAL A 99 -8.20 1.84 -6.19
N ASP A 100 -9.23 1.93 -5.33
CA ASP A 100 -9.07 2.29 -3.92
C ASP A 100 -10.36 1.93 -3.15
N PHE A 101 -10.37 2.17 -1.83
CA PHE A 101 -11.53 1.95 -0.99
C PHE A 101 -11.72 3.02 0.08
N VAL A 102 -12.94 3.13 0.60
CA VAL A 102 -13.30 3.97 1.75
C VAL A 102 -14.09 3.14 2.75
N ARG A 103 -13.77 3.29 4.04
CA ARG A 103 -14.53 2.65 5.10
C ARG A 103 -15.88 3.32 5.27
N LYS A 104 -16.97 2.53 5.26
CA LYS A 104 -18.33 3.02 5.59
C LYS A 104 -18.34 3.67 6.98
N PRO A 105 -19.12 4.74 7.18
CA PRO A 105 -19.26 5.35 8.50
C PRO A 105 -20.00 4.41 9.44
N ASP A 106 -19.62 4.41 10.71
CA ASP A 106 -20.39 3.76 11.75
C ASP A 106 -21.67 4.60 12.01
N ASP A 107 -22.84 3.98 12.02
CA ASP A 107 -24.15 4.65 12.01
C ASP A 107 -24.44 5.55 13.23
N GLN A 108 -23.60 5.50 14.27
CA GLN A 108 -23.88 6.15 15.55
C GLN A 108 -23.28 7.57 15.71
N ASN A 109 -22.50 8.07 14.74
CA ASN A 109 -21.82 9.36 14.91
C ASN A 109 -21.81 10.21 13.64
N GLY A 110 -22.49 11.38 13.67
CA GLY A 110 -22.53 12.32 12.53
C GLY A 110 -21.15 12.82 12.05
N LEU A 111 -20.16 12.91 12.96
CA LEU A 111 -18.77 13.25 12.61
C LEU A 111 -18.15 12.19 11.71
N SER A 112 -18.48 10.92 11.92
CA SER A 112 -18.04 9.80 11.08
C SER A 112 -18.54 9.95 9.64
N LYS A 113 -19.79 10.38 9.42
CA LYS A 113 -20.37 10.64 8.08
C LYS A 113 -19.66 11.77 7.34
N THR A 114 -19.32 12.85 8.01
CA THR A 114 -18.58 13.97 7.42
C THR A 114 -17.17 13.57 7.00
N ILE A 115 -16.46 12.84 7.85
CA ILE A 115 -15.11 12.33 7.55
C ILE A 115 -15.17 11.36 6.37
N PHE A 116 -16.14 10.46 6.35
CA PHE A 116 -16.38 9.53 5.24
C PHE A 116 -16.59 10.27 3.92
N LEU A 117 -17.55 11.22 3.88
CA LEU A 117 -17.85 11.97 2.66
C LEU A 117 -16.65 12.76 2.14
N ASN A 118 -15.92 13.44 3.01
CA ASN A 118 -14.72 14.18 2.61
C ASN A 118 -13.65 13.23 2.04
N THR A 119 -13.47 12.07 2.67
CA THR A 119 -12.52 11.06 2.18
C THR A 119 -12.97 10.49 0.85
N LEU A 120 -14.25 10.13 0.71
CA LEU A 120 -14.81 9.60 -0.54
C LEU A 120 -14.72 10.62 -1.67
N LYS A 121 -15.16 11.85 -1.45
CA LYS A 121 -15.08 12.95 -2.44
C LYS A 121 -13.64 13.17 -2.92
N THR A 122 -12.68 13.15 -1.99
CA THR A 122 -11.27 13.25 -2.32
C THR A 122 -10.83 12.08 -3.21
N LYS A 123 -11.17 10.86 -2.83
CA LYS A 123 -10.81 9.65 -3.61
C LYS A 123 -11.53 9.58 -4.97
N LEU A 124 -12.75 10.09 -5.08
CA LEU A 124 -13.46 10.19 -6.37
C LEU A 124 -12.76 11.16 -7.34
N VAL A 125 -12.38 12.34 -6.86
CA VAL A 125 -11.62 13.31 -7.69
C VAL A 125 -10.29 12.71 -8.17
N MET A 126 -9.65 11.92 -7.34
CA MET A 126 -8.39 11.26 -7.65
C MET A 126 -8.60 10.08 -8.60
N GLY A 127 -9.55 9.21 -8.21
CA GLY A 127 -9.82 7.97 -8.91
C GLY A 127 -10.32 8.18 -10.34
N ALA A 128 -11.06 9.25 -10.62
CA ALA A 128 -11.51 9.58 -11.97
C ALA A 128 -10.36 9.79 -12.96
N LYS A 129 -9.14 10.07 -12.47
CA LYS A 129 -7.93 10.22 -13.28
C LYS A 129 -7.01 8.99 -13.19
N ALA A 130 -7.42 7.96 -12.44
CA ALA A 130 -6.61 6.77 -12.24
C ALA A 130 -6.59 5.90 -13.51
N ARG A 131 -5.44 5.24 -13.72
CA ARG A 131 -5.34 4.18 -14.73
C ARG A 131 -5.86 2.88 -14.13
N VAL A 132 -6.84 2.28 -14.79
CA VAL A 132 -7.32 0.95 -14.42
C VAL A 132 -6.32 -0.09 -14.94
N HIS A 133 -5.68 -0.79 -14.03
CA HIS A 133 -4.81 -1.92 -14.37
C HIS A 133 -5.63 -3.20 -14.31
N LEU A 134 -5.73 -3.88 -15.44
CA LEU A 134 -6.33 -5.21 -15.50
C LEU A 134 -5.32 -6.22 -14.93
N PRO A 135 -5.73 -7.13 -14.03
CA PRO A 135 -4.85 -8.19 -13.58
C PRO A 135 -4.35 -8.99 -14.79
N SER A 136 -3.02 -9.09 -14.96
CA SER A 136 -2.46 -9.89 -16.04
C SER A 136 -2.79 -11.36 -15.78
N SER A 137 -3.31 -12.05 -16.78
CA SER A 137 -3.71 -13.46 -16.71
C SER A 137 -2.54 -14.47 -16.63
N SER A 138 -1.31 -13.99 -16.38
CA SER A 138 -0.10 -14.80 -16.44
C SER A 138 0.73 -14.73 -15.15
N ALA A 139 0.18 -15.23 -14.04
CA ALA A 139 0.99 -15.76 -12.96
C ALA A 139 0.39 -17.11 -12.55
N PRO A 140 1.12 -18.22 -12.71
CA PRO A 140 0.67 -19.49 -12.17
C PRO A 140 0.61 -19.37 -10.63
N PRO A 141 -0.39 -19.98 -9.97
CA PRO A 141 -0.46 -20.01 -8.52
C PRO A 141 0.78 -20.73 -7.99
N ILE A 142 1.63 -20.01 -7.27
CA ILE A 142 2.73 -20.62 -6.52
C ILE A 142 2.09 -21.41 -5.37
N ALA A 143 2.07 -22.72 -5.53
CA ALA A 143 1.64 -23.62 -4.48
C ALA A 143 2.53 -23.42 -3.23
N PRO A 144 1.97 -23.40 -2.01
CA PRO A 144 2.75 -23.28 -0.80
C PRO A 144 3.67 -24.48 -0.67
N GLN A 145 4.98 -24.27 -0.77
CA GLN A 145 5.97 -25.29 -0.45
C GLN A 145 5.95 -25.51 1.06
N ARG A 146 5.31 -26.60 1.49
CA ARG A 146 5.47 -27.14 2.83
C ARG A 146 6.93 -27.54 3.05
N PRO A 147 7.54 -27.23 4.20
CA PRO A 147 8.85 -27.79 4.54
C PRO A 147 8.72 -29.30 4.66
N MET A 148 9.45 -30.03 3.83
CA MET A 148 9.62 -31.46 4.02
C MET A 148 10.55 -31.68 5.23
N THR A 149 9.98 -32.11 6.34
CA THR A 149 10.72 -32.73 7.45
C THR A 149 11.18 -34.10 7.01
N GLY A 150 12.38 -34.18 6.51
CA GLY A 150 13.10 -35.44 6.24
C GLY A 150 14.09 -35.66 7.36
N THR A 151 13.77 -36.57 8.29
CA THR A 151 14.69 -37.16 9.24
C THR A 151 15.65 -38.10 8.51
N VAL A 152 16.95 -37.86 8.63
CA VAL A 152 18.00 -38.84 8.27
C VAL A 152 18.83 -39.15 9.51
N PRO A 153 19.01 -40.44 9.90
CA PRO A 153 19.80 -40.81 11.08
C PRO A 153 21.29 -40.95 10.78
N GLY A 154 22.07 -40.40 11.66
CA GLY A 154 23.32 -40.90 12.17
C GLY A 154 24.51 -41.15 11.26
N ALA A 155 25.60 -40.42 11.53
CA ALA A 155 26.95 -40.97 11.64
C ALA A 155 27.87 -39.98 12.35
N SER A 156 28.40 -40.41 13.48
CA SER A 156 29.47 -39.77 14.25
C SER A 156 30.80 -39.77 13.50
N ALA A 157 31.54 -38.65 13.58
CA ALA A 157 32.98 -38.66 13.59
C ALA A 157 33.52 -37.36 14.21
N HIS A 158 34.15 -37.53 15.37
CA HIS A 158 35.03 -36.54 16.00
C HIS A 158 36.17 -36.14 15.07
N ARG A 159 36.40 -34.83 14.92
CA ARG A 159 37.76 -34.28 14.82
C ARG A 159 37.78 -32.86 15.36
N SER A 160 38.42 -32.73 16.50
CA SER A 160 38.90 -31.47 17.06
C SER A 160 39.92 -30.83 16.11
N SER A 161 39.74 -29.56 15.79
CA SER A 161 40.84 -28.68 15.45
C SER A 161 40.54 -27.28 16.02
N LEU A 162 41.24 -26.95 17.06
CA LEU A 162 41.42 -25.61 17.62
C LEU A 162 42.07 -24.75 16.55
N PHE A 163 41.28 -23.91 15.89
CA PHE A 163 41.79 -22.72 15.25
C PHE A 163 41.11 -21.51 15.91
N THR A 164 41.85 -20.90 16.80
CA THR A 164 41.62 -19.54 17.27
C THR A 164 41.70 -18.58 16.06
N GLU A 165 40.57 -18.26 15.48
CA GLU A 165 40.52 -17.11 14.56
C GLU A 165 40.72 -15.83 15.37
N ALA A 166 41.83 -15.20 15.13
CA ALA A 166 42.15 -13.88 15.63
C ALA A 166 41.12 -12.88 15.13
N LYS A 167 40.34 -12.34 16.08
CA LYS A 167 39.40 -11.25 15.91
C LYS A 167 40.13 -10.08 15.24
N LYS A 168 39.88 -9.81 13.95
CA LYS A 168 40.35 -8.58 13.28
C LYS A 168 39.85 -7.37 14.07
N PRO A 169 40.70 -6.50 14.57
CA PRO A 169 40.27 -5.25 15.17
C PRO A 169 39.83 -4.30 14.04
N GLY A 170 38.55 -3.87 14.07
CA GLY A 170 38.07 -2.82 13.20
C GLY A 170 36.83 -3.13 12.35
N ALA A 171 35.90 -4.01 12.78
CA ALA A 171 34.56 -3.95 12.27
C ALA A 171 33.87 -2.74 12.94
N SER A 172 33.88 -1.59 12.27
CA SER A 172 32.94 -0.53 12.61
C SER A 172 31.54 -1.18 12.63
N HIS A 173 30.84 -1.09 13.79
CA HIS A 173 29.46 -1.59 13.92
C HIS A 173 28.53 -0.73 13.07
N LEU A 174 28.57 -0.94 11.74
CA LEU A 174 27.64 -0.33 10.82
C LEU A 174 26.25 -0.88 11.12
N LEU A 175 25.30 0.02 11.33
CA LEU A 175 23.89 -0.34 11.47
C LEU A 175 23.40 -1.12 10.24
N PRO A 176 22.49 -2.09 10.39
CA PRO A 176 21.98 -2.88 9.27
C PRO A 176 21.27 -1.99 8.24
N PRO A 177 21.24 -2.40 6.96
CA PRO A 177 20.44 -1.70 5.96
C PRO A 177 18.94 -1.72 6.31
N VAL A 178 18.22 -0.68 5.89
CA VAL A 178 16.76 -0.54 6.07
C VAL A 178 16.11 -0.17 4.75
N ILE A 179 14.99 -0.82 4.44
CA ILE A 179 14.14 -0.48 3.31
C ILE A 179 12.91 0.25 3.85
N ALA A 180 12.61 1.43 3.33
CA ALA A 180 11.43 2.21 3.67
C ALA A 180 10.55 2.39 2.44
N ILE A 181 9.27 2.01 2.53
CA ILE A 181 8.32 2.07 1.42
C ILE A 181 7.14 2.95 1.82
N GLY A 182 6.75 3.88 0.93
CA GLY A 182 5.58 4.73 1.09
C GLY A 182 4.62 4.61 -0.08
N ALA A 183 3.32 4.54 0.18
CA ALA A 183 2.30 4.41 -0.86
C ALA A 183 0.92 4.92 -0.42
N SER A 184 0.01 5.10 -1.40
CA SER A 184 -1.38 5.51 -1.17
C SER A 184 -2.34 4.78 -2.13
N THR A 185 -3.13 5.46 -2.92
CA THR A 185 -4.07 4.89 -3.91
C THR A 185 -3.33 3.98 -4.90
N GLY A 186 -3.80 2.74 -5.06
CA GLY A 186 -3.11 1.68 -5.82
C GLY A 186 -1.92 1.06 -5.10
N GLY A 187 -1.57 1.56 -3.91
CA GLY A 187 -0.38 1.17 -3.15
C GLY A 187 -0.44 -0.25 -2.60
N THR A 188 -1.61 -0.78 -2.30
CA THR A 188 -1.77 -2.14 -1.76
C THR A 188 -1.22 -3.20 -2.71
N GLU A 189 -1.57 -3.11 -3.96
CA GLU A 189 -1.08 -4.06 -4.97
C GLU A 189 0.37 -3.74 -5.37
N ALA A 190 0.74 -2.46 -5.43
CA ALA A 190 2.12 -2.05 -5.72
C ALA A 190 3.12 -2.51 -4.63
N ILE A 191 2.76 -2.38 -3.36
CA ILE A 191 3.58 -2.89 -2.25
C ILE A 191 3.68 -4.41 -2.33
N LEU A 192 2.55 -5.12 -2.51
CA LEU A 192 2.54 -6.58 -2.63
C LEU A 192 3.45 -7.06 -3.75
N GLU A 193 3.39 -6.42 -4.95
CA GLU A 193 4.22 -6.76 -6.10
C GLU A 193 5.72 -6.69 -5.78
N ILE A 194 6.13 -5.74 -4.95
CA ILE A 194 7.53 -5.59 -4.55
C ILE A 194 7.90 -6.60 -3.47
N VAL A 195 7.14 -6.65 -2.35
CA VAL A 195 7.59 -7.39 -1.16
C VAL A 195 7.43 -8.90 -1.29
N ARG A 196 6.53 -9.40 -2.14
CA ARG A 196 6.44 -10.84 -2.44
C ARG A 196 7.69 -11.40 -3.09
N ASN A 197 8.48 -10.54 -3.76
CA ASN A 197 9.73 -10.90 -4.40
C ASN A 197 10.96 -10.80 -3.46
N PHE A 198 10.78 -10.38 -2.22
CA PHE A 198 11.87 -10.29 -1.26
C PHE A 198 12.15 -11.65 -0.62
N PRO A 199 13.43 -12.13 -0.66
CA PRO A 199 13.84 -13.34 0.07
C PRO A 199 13.59 -13.22 1.58
N ALA A 200 13.40 -14.36 2.25
CA ALA A 200 13.12 -14.43 3.69
C ALA A 200 14.19 -13.79 4.60
N LYS A 201 15.42 -13.61 4.10
CA LYS A 201 16.53 -12.99 4.85
C LYS A 201 16.80 -11.54 4.44
N THR A 202 15.93 -10.93 3.65
CA THR A 202 16.04 -9.50 3.29
C THR A 202 16.14 -8.65 4.56
N PRO A 203 16.97 -7.59 4.59
CA PRO A 203 16.99 -6.63 5.70
C PRO A 203 15.61 -6.10 6.06
N GLY A 204 15.48 -5.56 7.28
CA GLY A 204 14.21 -5.08 7.79
C GLY A 204 13.55 -4.03 6.90
N VAL A 205 12.23 -4.17 6.72
CA VAL A 205 11.42 -3.27 5.88
C VAL A 205 10.39 -2.54 6.75
N VAL A 206 10.26 -1.24 6.56
CA VAL A 206 9.23 -0.41 7.20
C VAL A 206 8.33 0.19 6.12
N ILE A 207 7.02 0.09 6.30
CA ILE A 207 6.04 0.49 5.28
C ILE A 207 5.02 1.46 5.86
N THR A 208 4.75 2.54 5.15
CA THR A 208 3.58 3.39 5.37
C THR A 208 2.67 3.31 4.13
N GLN A 209 1.48 2.76 4.31
CA GLN A 209 0.37 2.81 3.37
C GLN A 209 -0.73 3.69 3.97
N HIS A 210 -1.22 4.69 3.23
CA HIS A 210 -2.36 5.49 3.66
C HIS A 210 -3.61 4.60 3.72
N MET A 211 -3.97 4.19 4.93
CA MET A 211 -5.06 3.25 5.15
C MET A 211 -5.71 3.50 6.52
N PRO A 212 -7.04 3.34 6.65
CA PRO A 212 -7.72 3.47 7.94
C PRO A 212 -7.31 2.40 8.95
N ALA A 213 -7.49 2.71 10.23
CA ALA A 213 -7.31 1.74 11.31
C ALA A 213 -8.19 0.49 11.11
N GLY A 214 -7.66 -0.68 11.47
CA GLY A 214 -8.27 -1.98 11.26
C GLY A 214 -7.92 -2.58 9.90
N PHE A 215 -7.93 -1.82 8.81
CA PHE A 215 -7.51 -2.32 7.50
C PHE A 215 -6.00 -2.58 7.42
N THR A 216 -5.19 -1.83 8.15
CA THR A 216 -3.74 -2.04 8.20
C THR A 216 -3.37 -3.38 8.82
N ALA A 217 -4.07 -3.82 9.89
CA ALA A 217 -3.88 -5.15 10.46
C ALA A 217 -4.25 -6.26 9.47
N MET A 218 -5.41 -6.13 8.81
CA MET A 218 -5.88 -7.08 7.79
C MET A 218 -4.94 -7.15 6.58
N TYR A 219 -4.40 -6.01 6.16
CA TYR A 219 -3.44 -5.95 5.07
C TYR A 219 -2.11 -6.60 5.44
N ALA A 220 -1.60 -6.34 6.65
CA ALA A 220 -0.40 -7.01 7.16
C ALA A 220 -0.57 -8.53 7.21
N GLU A 221 -1.74 -9.02 7.65
CA GLU A 221 -2.06 -10.45 7.66
C GLU A 221 -2.11 -11.03 6.23
N ARG A 222 -2.71 -10.32 5.26
CA ARG A 222 -2.70 -10.73 3.84
C ARG A 222 -1.27 -10.84 3.31
N LEU A 223 -0.45 -9.81 3.53
CA LEU A 223 0.96 -9.84 3.11
C LEU A 223 1.73 -10.99 3.76
N ASN A 224 1.51 -11.24 5.06
CA ASN A 224 2.19 -12.31 5.80
C ASN A 224 1.87 -13.71 5.26
N ARG A 225 0.70 -13.90 4.65
CA ARG A 225 0.32 -15.19 4.03
C ARG A 225 0.99 -15.41 2.66
N ILE A 226 1.38 -14.34 1.99
CA ILE A 226 1.88 -14.38 0.60
C ILE A 226 3.41 -14.25 0.55
N CYS A 227 3.99 -13.43 1.42
CA CYS A 227 5.42 -13.10 1.40
C CYS A 227 6.28 -14.14 2.11
N ALA A 228 7.55 -14.25 1.68
CA ALA A 228 8.54 -15.08 2.35
C ALA A 228 9.06 -14.47 3.67
N MET A 229 8.93 -13.14 3.82
CA MET A 229 9.25 -12.40 5.04
C MET A 229 8.06 -12.42 6.01
N GLU A 230 8.33 -12.35 7.33
CA GLU A 230 7.30 -12.10 8.34
C GLU A 230 6.75 -10.68 8.18
N VAL A 231 5.43 -10.54 8.03
CA VAL A 231 4.77 -9.23 7.93
C VAL A 231 3.79 -9.06 9.09
N ARG A 232 3.86 -7.91 9.76
CA ARG A 232 2.88 -7.56 10.79
C ARG A 232 2.60 -6.06 10.81
N GLU A 233 1.43 -5.71 11.32
CA GLU A 233 1.16 -4.35 11.76
C GLU A 233 2.05 -4.02 12.95
N ALA A 234 2.74 -2.89 12.88
CA ALA A 234 3.73 -2.49 13.87
C ALA A 234 3.10 -2.10 15.20
N LYS A 235 3.75 -2.50 16.28
CA LYS A 235 3.49 -2.04 17.65
C LYS A 235 4.64 -1.17 18.15
N ASN A 236 4.34 -0.27 19.07
CA ASN A 236 5.38 0.56 19.67
C ASN A 236 6.50 -0.29 20.30
N GLY A 237 7.74 -0.03 19.91
CA GLY A 237 8.91 -0.78 20.39
C GLY A 237 9.22 -2.06 19.60
N ASP A 238 8.46 -2.40 18.54
CA ASP A 238 8.76 -3.55 17.72
C ASP A 238 10.16 -3.46 17.12
N HIS A 239 10.93 -4.53 17.30
CA HIS A 239 12.28 -4.64 16.78
C HIS A 239 12.27 -4.91 15.28
N LEU A 240 13.04 -4.13 14.50
CA LEU A 240 13.22 -4.31 13.08
C LEU A 240 14.43 -5.23 12.82
N SER A 241 14.16 -6.46 12.42
CA SER A 241 15.17 -7.49 12.14
C SER A 241 15.15 -7.91 10.67
N PRO A 242 16.24 -8.51 10.15
CA PRO A 242 16.18 -9.18 8.86
C PRO A 242 15.04 -10.21 8.80
N GLY A 243 14.38 -10.31 7.67
CA GLY A 243 13.23 -11.18 7.47
C GLY A 243 11.90 -10.62 7.96
N ARG A 244 11.86 -9.36 8.43
CA ARG A 244 10.66 -8.74 8.98
C ARG A 244 10.25 -7.48 8.24
N ILE A 245 8.95 -7.36 8.00
CA ILE A 245 8.28 -6.18 7.46
C ILE A 245 7.34 -5.63 8.55
N LEU A 246 7.49 -4.35 8.88
CA LEU A 246 6.62 -3.63 9.82
C LEU A 246 5.77 -2.61 9.07
N LEU A 247 4.45 -2.77 9.11
CA LEU A 247 3.48 -1.88 8.48
C LEU A 247 2.94 -0.88 9.51
N ALA A 248 2.98 0.41 9.20
CA ALA A 248 2.45 1.47 10.06
C ALA A 248 0.94 1.28 10.31
N PRO A 249 0.47 1.28 11.57
CA PRO A 249 -0.94 1.13 11.89
C PRO A 249 -1.74 2.38 11.51
N GLY A 250 -2.94 2.18 10.99
CA GLY A 250 -3.86 3.26 10.68
C GLY A 250 -4.23 4.08 11.91
N GLY A 251 -4.24 5.40 11.77
CA GLY A 251 -4.56 6.31 12.88
C GLY A 251 -3.39 6.63 13.83
N MET A 252 -2.19 6.09 13.57
CA MET A 252 -0.98 6.34 14.35
C MET A 252 0.15 6.84 13.44
N GLN A 253 1.17 7.47 14.01
CA GLN A 253 2.41 7.78 13.30
C GLN A 253 3.49 6.76 13.67
N MET A 254 4.22 6.26 12.66
CA MET A 254 5.33 5.33 12.86
C MET A 254 6.66 6.00 12.48
N ARG A 255 7.67 5.83 13.34
CA ARG A 255 9.03 6.32 13.13
C ARG A 255 10.04 5.19 13.36
N LEU A 256 11.09 5.16 12.57
CA LEU A 256 12.27 4.36 12.86
C LEU A 256 13.05 5.01 14.00
N VAL A 257 13.51 4.22 14.98
CA VAL A 257 14.36 4.69 16.08
C VAL A 257 15.53 3.73 16.28
N PRO A 258 16.72 4.24 16.67
CA PRO A 258 17.88 3.38 16.93
C PRO A 258 17.65 2.54 18.18
N LEU A 259 18.15 1.31 18.18
CA LEU A 259 18.14 0.37 19.30
C LEU A 259 19.47 -0.39 19.35
N GLY A 260 20.43 0.12 20.11
CA GLY A 260 21.80 -0.44 20.12
C GLY A 260 22.39 -0.46 18.71
N ASN A 261 22.78 -1.65 18.25
CA ASN A 261 23.34 -1.87 16.89
C ASN A 261 22.26 -2.23 15.86
N SER A 262 20.99 -1.90 16.11
CA SER A 262 19.85 -2.23 15.26
C SER A 262 18.81 -1.09 15.33
N TYR A 263 17.60 -1.39 14.90
CA TYR A 263 16.47 -0.45 14.92
C TYR A 263 15.24 -1.08 15.58
N SER A 264 14.40 -0.21 16.09
CA SER A 264 13.01 -0.49 16.44
C SER A 264 12.10 0.56 15.82
N VAL A 265 10.80 0.42 16.00
CA VAL A 265 9.84 1.43 15.56
C VAL A 265 9.14 2.06 16.77
N SER A 266 8.96 3.38 16.72
CA SER A 266 8.07 4.11 17.61
C SER A 266 6.73 4.29 16.91
N VAL A 267 5.67 3.79 17.54
CA VAL A 267 4.27 3.92 17.05
C VAL A 267 3.51 4.73 18.09
N GLN A 268 3.14 5.95 17.74
CA GLN A 268 2.54 6.91 18.67
C GLN A 268 1.36 7.65 18.02
N PRO A 269 0.38 8.10 18.83
CA PRO A 269 -0.55 9.13 18.37
C PRO A 269 0.22 10.36 17.90
N GLY A 270 -0.36 11.15 17.04
CA GLY A 270 0.24 12.40 16.57
C GLY A 270 -0.71 13.14 15.63
N GLU A 271 -0.36 14.36 15.29
CA GLU A 271 -1.09 15.15 14.32
C GLU A 271 -1.01 14.53 12.91
N LYS A 272 -1.98 14.84 12.07
CA LYS A 272 -1.90 14.51 10.65
C LYS A 272 -0.82 15.34 9.99
N VAL A 273 0.08 14.69 9.26
CA VAL A 273 1.08 15.35 8.43
C VAL A 273 0.66 15.17 6.97
N ASN A 274 0.62 16.25 6.21
CA ASN A 274 0.08 16.28 4.84
C ASN A 274 -1.36 15.74 4.73
N GLY A 275 -2.16 15.85 5.81
CA GLY A 275 -3.51 15.31 5.89
C GLY A 275 -3.59 13.82 6.27
N HIS A 276 -2.46 13.13 6.48
CA HIS A 276 -2.38 11.69 6.67
C HIS A 276 -1.87 11.28 8.05
N ARG A 277 -2.40 10.16 8.52
CA ARG A 277 -1.95 9.43 9.71
C ARG A 277 -2.31 7.95 9.57
N PRO A 278 -1.31 7.08 9.24
CA PRO A 278 0.13 7.37 9.15
C PRO A 278 0.50 8.27 7.96
N SER A 279 1.62 8.99 8.08
CA SER A 279 2.24 9.78 7.01
C SER A 279 3.55 9.14 6.57
N VAL A 280 3.78 9.13 5.26
CA VAL A 280 5.02 8.64 4.65
C VAL A 280 6.19 9.57 5.00
N ASP A 281 5.98 10.89 4.99
CA ASP A 281 7.02 11.86 5.37
C ASP A 281 7.50 11.62 6.80
N VAL A 282 6.61 11.31 7.75
CA VAL A 282 6.98 11.04 9.16
C VAL A 282 7.89 9.81 9.27
N LEU A 283 7.61 8.75 8.51
CA LEU A 283 8.46 7.58 8.46
C LEU A 283 9.81 7.90 7.80
N PHE A 284 9.78 8.48 6.61
CA PHE A 284 10.98 8.77 5.82
C PHE A 284 11.92 9.73 6.51
N ASP A 285 11.41 10.72 7.24
CA ASP A 285 12.21 11.64 8.06
C ASP A 285 13.03 10.91 9.11
N SER A 286 12.40 9.99 9.83
CA SER A 286 13.08 9.20 10.83
C SER A 286 14.12 8.25 10.23
N VAL A 287 13.82 7.67 9.07
CA VAL A 287 14.76 6.83 8.31
C VAL A 287 15.95 7.65 7.81
N ALA A 288 15.70 8.86 7.27
CA ALA A 288 16.75 9.78 6.84
C ALA A 288 17.70 10.16 7.97
N MET A 289 17.15 10.36 9.17
CA MET A 289 17.94 10.74 10.35
C MET A 289 18.80 9.59 10.87
N HIS A 290 18.26 8.39 10.96
CA HIS A 290 18.85 7.28 11.70
C HIS A 290 19.57 6.24 10.83
N ALA A 291 19.10 5.99 9.59
CA ALA A 291 19.71 4.99 8.71
C ALA A 291 20.59 5.58 7.61
N ARG A 292 20.39 6.84 7.24
CA ARG A 292 21.23 7.63 6.34
C ARG A 292 21.58 6.87 5.04
N ASP A 293 22.87 6.72 4.74
CA ASP A 293 23.42 6.01 3.57
C ASP A 293 23.14 4.49 3.57
N ARG A 294 22.73 3.94 4.74
CA ARG A 294 22.27 2.55 4.89
C ARG A 294 20.79 2.35 4.57
N ALA A 295 20.10 3.38 4.09
CA ALA A 295 18.69 3.31 3.75
C ALA A 295 18.45 3.18 2.24
N ILE A 296 17.36 2.46 1.90
CA ILE A 296 16.73 2.48 0.58
C ILE A 296 15.31 3.02 0.77
N GLY A 297 15.00 4.14 0.10
CA GLY A 297 13.66 4.73 0.11
C GLY A 297 12.92 4.41 -1.19
N VAL A 298 11.68 3.97 -1.09
CA VAL A 298 10.82 3.67 -2.25
C VAL A 298 9.49 4.41 -2.09
N LEU A 299 9.16 5.26 -3.06
CA LEU A 299 7.88 5.98 -3.09
C LEU A 299 7.05 5.51 -4.28
N LEU A 300 5.89 4.95 -3.98
CA LEU A 300 5.00 4.31 -4.94
C LEU A 300 3.77 5.15 -5.24
N THR A 301 2.94 4.62 -6.12
CA THR A 301 1.67 5.19 -6.54
C THR A 301 0.88 5.79 -5.39
N GLY A 302 0.29 6.93 -5.62
CA GLY A 302 -0.52 7.66 -4.67
C GLY A 302 -0.71 9.10 -5.07
N MET A 303 -1.70 9.76 -4.49
CA MET A 303 -1.94 11.18 -4.75
C MET A 303 -1.31 12.08 -3.70
N GLY A 304 -1.09 13.34 -4.10
CA GLY A 304 -0.51 14.37 -3.25
C GLY A 304 1.01 14.33 -3.26
N SER A 305 1.60 14.84 -2.19
CA SER A 305 3.04 15.00 -2.06
C SER A 305 3.63 14.35 -0.80
N ASP A 306 2.81 13.64 0.00
CA ASP A 306 3.29 12.99 1.21
C ASP A 306 4.38 11.95 0.85
N GLY A 307 5.47 11.97 1.56
CA GLY A 307 6.65 11.17 1.28
C GLY A 307 7.68 11.82 0.33
N ALA A 308 7.29 12.83 -0.46
CA ALA A 308 8.22 13.47 -1.40
C ALA A 308 9.33 14.24 -0.66
N ALA A 309 8.97 15.04 0.35
CA ALA A 309 9.93 15.81 1.14
C ALA A 309 10.82 14.90 2.02
N GLY A 310 10.24 13.86 2.64
CA GLY A 310 10.98 12.86 3.40
C GLY A 310 11.95 12.06 2.52
N LEU A 311 11.53 11.67 1.31
CA LEU A 311 12.40 10.99 0.34
C LEU A 311 13.59 11.89 -0.07
N LEU A 312 13.35 13.20 -0.26
CA LEU A 312 14.41 14.15 -0.53
C LEU A 312 15.42 14.23 0.64
N ARG A 313 14.93 14.23 1.89
CA ARG A 313 15.80 14.18 3.07
C ARG A 313 16.59 12.88 3.14
N MET A 314 15.97 11.73 2.82
CA MET A 314 16.67 10.46 2.71
C MET A 314 17.80 10.55 1.68
N ARG A 315 17.52 11.05 0.48
CA ARG A 315 18.53 11.22 -0.58
C ARG A 315 19.68 12.14 -0.16
N LYS A 316 19.35 13.28 0.46
CA LYS A 316 20.36 14.23 0.96
C LYS A 316 21.28 13.64 2.05
N ASN A 317 20.76 12.65 2.80
CA ASN A 317 21.53 11.92 3.81
C ASN A 317 22.21 10.65 3.26
N GLY A 318 22.30 10.50 1.93
CA GLY A 318 23.05 9.43 1.27
C GLY A 318 22.25 8.18 0.93
N ALA A 319 20.97 8.11 1.27
CA ALA A 319 20.11 6.98 0.94
C ALA A 319 19.93 6.83 -0.58
N PHE A 320 19.77 5.57 -1.03
CA PHE A 320 19.34 5.29 -2.39
C PHE A 320 17.83 5.38 -2.50
N THR A 321 17.32 6.21 -3.40
CA THR A 321 15.90 6.51 -3.48
C THR A 321 15.32 6.14 -4.84
N ILE A 322 14.15 5.48 -4.82
CA ILE A 322 13.42 5.00 -6.00
C ILE A 322 12.03 5.63 -5.99
N GLY A 323 11.59 6.11 -7.14
CA GLY A 323 10.21 6.51 -7.41
C GLY A 323 9.60 5.58 -8.46
N GLN A 324 8.36 5.14 -8.25
CA GLN A 324 7.62 4.42 -9.28
C GLN A 324 7.38 5.32 -10.49
N ASP A 325 7.49 4.79 -11.70
CA ASP A 325 7.30 5.57 -12.92
C ASP A 325 5.82 5.89 -13.19
N LYS A 326 5.59 6.79 -14.15
CA LYS A 326 4.26 7.25 -14.51
C LYS A 326 3.39 6.15 -15.09
N ASP A 327 3.99 5.25 -15.87
CA ASP A 327 3.21 4.30 -16.68
C ASP A 327 2.71 3.11 -15.87
N SER A 328 3.42 2.71 -14.83
CA SER A 328 3.01 1.66 -13.91
C SER A 328 2.21 2.17 -12.69
N CYS A 329 2.13 3.50 -12.46
CA CYS A 329 1.31 4.07 -11.38
C CYS A 329 -0.18 4.01 -11.70
N VAL A 330 -0.99 3.63 -10.72
CA VAL A 330 -2.44 3.85 -10.72
C VAL A 330 -2.73 5.36 -10.66
N VAL A 331 -2.06 6.07 -9.74
CA VAL A 331 -2.08 7.52 -9.61
C VAL A 331 -0.65 8.05 -9.51
N TYR A 332 -0.19 8.75 -10.54
CA TYR A 332 1.16 9.34 -10.58
C TYR A 332 1.16 10.71 -9.91
N GLY A 333 1.01 10.75 -8.59
CA GLY A 333 1.02 11.97 -7.76
C GLY A 333 2.24 12.02 -6.85
N MET A 334 2.28 11.20 -5.80
CA MET A 334 3.40 11.15 -4.84
C MET A 334 4.76 10.93 -5.53
N PRO A 335 4.93 9.97 -6.44
CA PRO A 335 6.19 9.80 -7.16
C PRO A 335 6.51 10.98 -8.08
N MET A 336 5.51 11.60 -8.69
CA MET A 336 5.70 12.79 -9.55
C MET A 336 6.25 13.97 -8.74
N GLU A 337 5.65 14.26 -7.58
CA GLU A 337 6.11 15.36 -6.72
C GLU A 337 7.53 15.09 -6.21
N ALA A 338 7.84 13.85 -5.83
CA ALA A 338 9.20 13.46 -5.45
C ALA A 338 10.21 13.62 -6.60
N TRP A 339 9.82 13.27 -7.81
CA TRP A 339 10.66 13.47 -9.01
C TRP A 339 10.93 14.94 -9.28
N LYS A 340 9.89 15.78 -9.27
CA LYS A 340 10.00 17.24 -9.51
C LYS A 340 10.99 17.94 -8.57
N ILE A 341 10.99 17.56 -7.29
CA ILE A 341 11.90 18.19 -6.31
C ILE A 341 13.28 17.53 -6.24
N GLY A 342 13.57 16.58 -7.13
CA GLY A 342 14.83 15.87 -7.17
C GLY A 342 15.02 14.90 -6.00
N ALA A 343 13.97 14.32 -5.44
CA ALA A 343 14.08 13.34 -4.36
C ALA A 343 14.42 11.92 -4.83
N VAL A 344 14.28 11.63 -6.12
CA VAL A 344 14.39 10.30 -6.71
C VAL A 344 15.75 10.14 -7.40
N CYS A 345 16.53 9.11 -7.01
CA CYS A 345 17.76 8.71 -7.70
C CYS A 345 17.44 7.93 -8.99
N ARG A 346 16.45 7.03 -8.92
CA ARG A 346 16.01 6.22 -10.07
C ARG A 346 14.51 6.15 -10.13
N GLN A 347 13.95 6.45 -11.29
CA GLN A 347 12.54 6.20 -11.59
C GLN A 347 12.45 4.88 -12.35
N LEU A 348 11.57 3.96 -11.89
CA LEU A 348 11.49 2.60 -12.39
C LEU A 348 10.03 2.15 -12.52
N PRO A 349 9.72 1.29 -13.51
CA PRO A 349 8.45 0.59 -13.55
C PRO A 349 8.33 -0.36 -12.35
N LEU A 350 7.09 -0.62 -11.92
CA LEU A 350 6.78 -1.34 -10.69
C LEU A 350 7.48 -2.71 -10.59
N ASP A 351 7.48 -3.48 -11.67
CA ASP A 351 8.07 -4.81 -11.78
C ASP A 351 9.61 -4.82 -11.64
N ALA A 352 10.28 -3.70 -11.94
CA ALA A 352 11.73 -3.57 -11.80
C ALA A 352 12.20 -3.12 -10.41
N ILE A 353 11.29 -2.61 -9.55
CA ILE A 353 11.66 -2.00 -8.27
C ILE A 353 12.25 -3.04 -7.30
N ALA A 354 11.62 -4.21 -7.18
CA ALA A 354 12.09 -5.27 -6.27
C ALA A 354 13.55 -5.66 -6.59
N GLN A 355 13.85 -5.90 -7.85
CA GLN A 355 15.21 -6.27 -8.29
C GLN A 355 16.21 -5.13 -8.06
N ALA A 356 15.82 -3.87 -8.27
CA ALA A 356 16.68 -2.71 -8.02
C ALA A 356 17.01 -2.56 -6.52
N VAL A 357 16.04 -2.80 -5.63
CA VAL A 357 16.26 -2.83 -4.18
C VAL A 357 17.23 -3.94 -3.80
N LEU A 358 17.00 -5.17 -4.26
CA LEU A 358 17.87 -6.32 -3.97
C LEU A 358 19.29 -6.13 -4.50
N SER A 359 19.44 -5.58 -5.70
CA SER A 359 20.74 -5.25 -6.28
C SER A 359 21.47 -4.17 -5.47
N ARG A 360 20.76 -3.18 -4.93
CA ARG A 360 21.38 -2.16 -4.07
C ARG A 360 21.83 -2.74 -2.73
N LEU A 361 21.10 -3.69 -2.16
CA LEU A 361 21.46 -4.36 -0.90
C LEU A 361 22.79 -5.12 -1.00
N SER A 362 23.15 -5.64 -2.18
CA SER A 362 24.41 -6.35 -2.37
C SER A 362 25.66 -5.43 -2.31
N VAL A 363 25.47 -4.12 -2.29
CA VAL A 363 26.52 -3.11 -2.21
C VAL A 363 26.79 -2.67 -0.76
N PHE A 364 25.90 -3.00 0.17
CA PHE A 364 26.04 -2.70 1.60
C PHE A 364 26.86 -3.78 2.32
#